data_dcb0922de198a0cd7bc9b063faafb48d
#
_entry.id   dcb0922de198a0cd7bc9b063faafb48d
#
_cell.length_a   1.000
_cell.length_b   1.000
_cell.length_c   1.000
_cell.angle_alpha   90.00
_cell.angle_beta   90.00
_cell.angle_gamma   90.00
#
_symmetry.space_group_name_H-M   'P 1'
#
loop_
_entity.id
_entity.type
_entity.pdbx_description
1 polymer ?
#
loop_
_entity_poly.entity_id
_entity_poly.type
_entity_poly.pdbx_seq_one_letter_code
_entity_poly.pdbx_strand_id
1 'polypeptide(L)'
;DDAAAAAWAGAGAGPAAGLWGAVLIGFFAALFGGTPTLISEPTGPMTVVMTAVITKLTADNPENGLAMAFTVVMIAGVFQIILGALKLGKYITLMPYTVISGFMSGIGLILIILQFGPLLGTANPKGGVIAALQNAPTVLSNLSPNIGEVILGLLAVAVLFLMPSKLKKVVPPQLVALIGCTLISVFFFGNAEIKTIPEFSAGLPSLVMPTFTVDQVQIMIVDGLVLGML
;
A
#
# COMPACT_ATOMS: atom_id res chain seq x y z
N ASP A 1 1.45 3.74 -6.99
CA ASP A 1 2.04 3.52 -5.66
C ASP A 1 1.41 4.36 -4.57
N ASP A 2 0.39 5.12 -4.94
CA ASP A 2 -0.43 5.87 -4.00
C ASP A 2 -1.18 4.95 -3.02
N ALA A 3 -1.45 3.70 -3.41
CA ALA A 3 -2.10 2.74 -2.52
C ALA A 3 -1.21 2.35 -1.34
N ALA A 4 0.09 2.19 -1.54
CA ALA A 4 1.03 1.91 -0.46
C ALA A 4 1.18 3.14 0.45
N ALA A 5 1.36 4.33 -0.13
CA ALA A 5 1.42 5.58 0.64
C ALA A 5 0.11 5.85 1.40
N ALA A 6 -1.05 5.61 0.77
CA ALA A 6 -2.35 5.75 1.40
C ALA A 6 -2.58 4.73 2.53
N ALA A 7 -2.09 3.49 2.37
CA ALA A 7 -2.18 2.48 3.42
C ALA A 7 -1.28 2.79 4.61
N TRP A 8 -0.05 3.25 4.37
CA TRP A 8 0.84 3.72 5.43
C TRP A 8 0.29 4.95 6.14
N ALA A 9 -0.31 5.88 5.40
CA ALA A 9 -1.01 7.04 5.98
C ALA A 9 -2.22 6.61 6.81
N GLY A 10 -3.04 5.68 6.29
CA GLY A 10 -4.20 5.14 7.00
C GLY A 10 -3.85 4.33 8.25
N ALA A 11 -2.66 3.72 8.28
CA ALA A 11 -2.12 3.01 9.42
C ALA A 11 -1.39 3.91 10.45
N GLY A 12 -1.29 5.22 10.18
CA GLY A 12 -0.65 6.18 11.09
C GLY A 12 0.85 6.39 10.85
N ALA A 13 1.47 5.68 9.90
CA ALA A 13 2.89 5.85 9.57
C ALA A 13 3.17 7.10 8.71
N GLY A 14 2.13 7.66 8.10
CA GLY A 14 2.19 8.84 7.26
C GLY A 14 2.72 8.58 5.83
N PRO A 15 2.42 9.49 4.89
CA PRO A 15 2.83 9.34 3.48
C PRO A 15 4.35 9.39 3.29
N ALA A 16 5.08 10.10 4.16
CA ALA A 16 6.54 10.19 4.12
C ALA A 16 7.21 8.82 4.28
N ALA A 17 6.70 7.95 5.15
CA ALA A 17 7.23 6.60 5.36
C ALA A 17 7.10 5.74 4.09
N GLY A 18 5.98 5.84 3.38
CA GLY A 18 5.76 5.16 2.10
C GLY A 18 6.71 5.65 1.01
N LEU A 19 6.90 6.97 0.90
CA LEU A 19 7.80 7.57 -0.07
C LEU A 19 9.26 7.15 0.16
N TRP A 20 9.76 7.27 1.39
CA TRP A 20 11.10 6.84 1.74
C TRP A 20 11.30 5.34 1.56
N GLY A 21 10.28 4.54 1.89
CA GLY A 21 10.28 3.10 1.63
C GLY A 21 10.46 2.78 0.16
N ALA A 22 9.70 3.41 -0.73
CA ALA A 22 9.82 3.22 -2.17
C ALA A 22 11.20 3.64 -2.72
N VAL A 23 11.72 4.79 -2.28
CA VAL A 23 13.06 5.28 -2.69
C VAL A 23 14.16 4.32 -2.24
N LEU A 24 14.15 3.89 -0.98
CA LEU A 24 15.19 3.00 -0.45
C LEU A 24 15.11 1.60 -1.06
N ILE A 25 13.91 1.03 -1.18
CA ILE A 25 13.73 -0.28 -1.82
C ILE A 25 14.21 -0.22 -3.28
N GLY A 26 13.81 0.80 -4.03
CA GLY A 26 14.23 0.98 -5.42
C GLY A 26 15.74 1.10 -5.56
N PHE A 27 16.39 1.89 -4.68
CA PHE A 27 17.83 2.06 -4.67
C PHE A 27 18.57 0.75 -4.36
N PHE A 28 18.21 0.07 -3.27
CA PHE A 28 18.87 -1.18 -2.89
C PHE A 28 18.58 -2.33 -3.85
N ALA A 29 17.36 -2.39 -4.41
CA ALA A 29 17.04 -3.37 -5.44
C ALA A 29 17.83 -3.15 -6.73
N ALA A 30 18.07 -1.90 -7.13
CA ALA A 30 18.91 -1.58 -8.28
C ALA A 30 20.38 -1.93 -8.02
N LEU A 31 20.85 -1.74 -6.78
CA LEU A 31 22.25 -1.98 -6.40
C LEU A 31 22.57 -3.48 -6.28
N PHE A 32 21.67 -4.26 -5.68
CA PHE A 32 21.88 -5.68 -5.38
C PHE A 32 21.07 -6.65 -6.25
N GLY A 33 20.12 -6.12 -7.04
CA GLY A 33 19.25 -6.93 -7.85
C GLY A 33 19.97 -7.58 -9.03
N GLY A 34 19.66 -8.85 -9.27
CA GLY A 34 20.21 -9.61 -10.38
C GLY A 34 19.39 -9.58 -11.68
N THR A 35 18.22 -8.96 -11.68
CA THR A 35 17.28 -8.94 -12.81
C THR A 35 17.08 -7.52 -13.34
N PRO A 36 17.55 -7.19 -14.55
CA PRO A 36 17.56 -5.80 -15.06
C PRO A 36 16.18 -5.22 -15.30
N THR A 37 15.15 -6.05 -15.44
CA THR A 37 13.77 -5.64 -15.80
C THR A 37 12.81 -5.72 -14.62
N LEU A 38 13.29 -6.04 -13.41
CA LEU A 38 12.47 -6.15 -12.22
C LEU A 38 12.48 -4.84 -11.44
N ILE A 39 11.30 -4.32 -11.15
CA ILE A 39 11.11 -3.20 -10.22
C ILE A 39 10.69 -3.80 -8.88
N SER A 40 11.40 -3.47 -7.82
CA SER A 40 11.03 -3.85 -6.46
C SER A 40 10.36 -2.68 -5.79
N GLU A 41 9.13 -2.91 -5.33
CA GLU A 41 8.30 -1.92 -4.66
C GLU A 41 7.39 -2.60 -3.64
N PRO A 42 6.85 -1.87 -2.64
CA PRO A 42 5.85 -2.42 -1.73
C PRO A 42 4.62 -2.87 -2.51
N THR A 43 4.28 -4.15 -2.41
CA THR A 43 3.13 -4.72 -3.14
C THR A 43 1.83 -4.50 -2.38
N GLY A 44 0.69 -4.45 -3.11
CA GLY A 44 -0.64 -4.32 -2.50
C GLY A 44 -0.94 -5.37 -1.42
N PRO A 45 -0.62 -6.66 -1.62
CA PRO A 45 -0.76 -7.70 -0.59
C PRO A 45 0.00 -7.39 0.69
N MET A 46 1.26 -7.02 0.53
CA MET A 46 2.14 -6.67 1.65
C MET A 46 1.60 -5.47 2.43
N THR A 47 1.05 -4.50 1.73
CA THR A 47 0.39 -3.33 2.30
C THR A 47 -0.82 -3.70 3.17
N VAL A 48 -1.67 -4.62 2.70
CA VAL A 48 -2.85 -5.09 3.46
C VAL A 48 -2.42 -5.78 4.76
N VAL A 49 -1.45 -6.69 4.68
CA VAL A 49 -0.95 -7.40 5.87
C VAL A 49 -0.24 -6.43 6.81
N MET A 50 0.57 -5.53 6.27
CA MET A 50 1.26 -4.52 7.09
C MET A 50 0.28 -3.57 7.80
N THR A 51 -0.80 -3.16 7.14
CA THR A 51 -1.86 -2.37 7.78
C THR A 51 -2.49 -3.12 8.94
N ALA A 52 -2.76 -4.41 8.81
CA ALA A 52 -3.29 -5.23 9.89
C ALA A 52 -2.29 -5.34 11.06
N VAL A 53 -1.00 -5.55 10.78
CA VAL A 53 0.07 -5.58 11.78
C VAL A 53 0.18 -4.25 12.53
N ILE A 54 0.24 -3.12 11.80
CA ILE A 54 0.31 -1.79 12.41
C ILE A 54 -0.90 -1.53 13.29
N THR A 55 -2.11 -1.82 12.78
CA THR A 55 -3.36 -1.58 13.53
C THR A 55 -3.37 -2.39 14.83
N LYS A 56 -2.98 -3.66 14.79
CA LYS A 56 -2.90 -4.54 15.94
C LYS A 56 -1.87 -4.01 16.97
N LEU A 57 -0.64 -3.79 16.54
CA LEU A 57 0.44 -3.35 17.44
C LEU A 57 0.19 -1.96 18.03
N THR A 58 -0.43 -1.05 17.26
CA THR A 58 -0.77 0.28 17.76
C THR A 58 -1.97 0.25 18.71
N ALA A 59 -2.90 -0.69 18.54
CA ALA A 59 -3.99 -0.90 19.50
C ALA A 59 -3.47 -1.43 20.84
N ASP A 60 -2.51 -2.37 20.80
CA ASP A 60 -1.92 -2.97 21.98
C ASP A 60 -0.91 -2.02 22.68
N ASN A 61 -0.20 -1.18 21.91
CA ASN A 61 0.80 -0.24 22.42
C ASN A 61 0.81 1.06 21.61
N PRO A 62 -0.03 2.05 21.96
CA PRO A 62 -0.18 3.29 21.19
C PRO A 62 1.11 4.11 21.03
N GLU A 63 2.02 4.07 22.01
CA GLU A 63 3.26 4.87 21.96
C GLU A 63 4.34 4.24 21.10
N ASN A 64 4.50 2.92 21.12
CA ASN A 64 5.59 2.22 20.43
C ASN A 64 5.11 1.30 19.31
N GLY A 65 3.82 1.13 19.10
CA GLY A 65 3.25 0.18 18.13
C GLY A 65 3.75 0.39 16.71
N LEU A 66 3.94 1.64 16.29
CA LEU A 66 4.48 1.97 14.97
C LEU A 66 5.95 1.55 14.84
N ALA A 67 6.78 1.82 15.85
CA ALA A 67 8.19 1.43 15.86
C ALA A 67 8.34 -0.11 15.89
N MET A 68 7.44 -0.79 16.64
CA MET A 68 7.35 -2.26 16.64
C MET A 68 6.97 -2.80 15.26
N ALA A 69 6.04 -2.17 14.56
CA ALA A 69 5.65 -2.57 13.22
C ALA A 69 6.81 -2.45 12.21
N PHE A 70 7.63 -1.40 12.30
CA PHE A 70 8.86 -1.31 11.50
C PHE A 70 9.86 -2.40 11.87
N THR A 71 9.94 -2.80 13.12
CA THR A 71 10.79 -3.93 13.54
C THR A 71 10.29 -5.25 12.93
N VAL A 72 8.98 -5.45 12.82
CA VAL A 72 8.39 -6.60 12.09
C VAL A 72 8.86 -6.62 10.64
N VAL A 73 8.89 -5.47 9.96
CA VAL A 73 9.42 -5.38 8.58
C VAL A 73 10.90 -5.73 8.52
N MET A 74 11.70 -5.29 9.50
CA MET A 74 13.12 -5.68 9.58
C MET A 74 13.30 -7.18 9.76
N ILE A 75 12.50 -7.82 10.62
CA ILE A 75 12.51 -9.28 10.82
C ILE A 75 12.12 -9.98 9.52
N ALA A 76 11.09 -9.51 8.82
CA ALA A 76 10.68 -10.03 7.52
C ALA A 76 11.82 -9.93 6.49
N GLY A 77 12.51 -8.79 6.44
CA GLY A 77 13.67 -8.58 5.55
C GLY A 77 14.83 -9.53 5.85
N VAL A 78 15.18 -9.72 7.12
CA VAL A 78 16.21 -10.68 7.53
C VAL A 78 15.79 -12.11 7.12
N PHE A 79 14.55 -12.48 7.33
CA PHE A 79 14.02 -13.77 6.93
C PHE A 79 14.10 -13.98 5.41
N GLN A 80 13.74 -12.98 4.61
CA GLN A 80 13.88 -13.04 3.15
C GLN A 80 15.34 -13.18 2.71
N ILE A 81 16.29 -12.51 3.38
CA ILE A 81 17.72 -12.66 3.11
C ILE A 81 18.14 -14.11 3.37
N ILE A 82 17.71 -14.73 4.47
CA ILE A 82 18.00 -16.14 4.80
C ILE A 82 17.44 -17.06 3.71
N LEU A 83 16.18 -16.88 3.30
CA LEU A 83 15.56 -17.66 2.22
C LEU A 83 16.33 -17.52 0.90
N GLY A 84 16.78 -16.31 0.58
CA GLY A 84 17.61 -16.02 -0.59
C GLY A 84 18.98 -16.71 -0.53
N ALA A 85 19.66 -16.63 0.62
CA ALA A 85 20.96 -17.29 0.84
C ALA A 85 20.86 -18.81 0.73
N LEU A 86 19.78 -19.39 1.23
CA LEU A 86 19.47 -20.83 1.10
C LEU A 86 18.97 -21.21 -0.31
N LYS A 87 18.84 -20.24 -1.24
CA LYS A 87 18.35 -20.44 -2.62
C LYS A 87 16.98 -21.11 -2.68
N LEU A 88 16.13 -20.87 -1.68
CA LEU A 88 14.80 -21.48 -1.58
C LEU A 88 13.81 -20.92 -2.61
N GLY A 89 14.10 -19.75 -3.21
CA GLY A 89 13.30 -19.17 -4.28
C GLY A 89 13.13 -20.10 -5.51
N LYS A 90 14.03 -21.04 -5.74
CA LYS A 90 13.88 -22.03 -6.81
C LYS A 90 12.65 -22.93 -6.65
N TYR A 91 12.16 -23.11 -5.43
CA TYR A 91 10.98 -23.94 -5.15
C TYR A 91 9.65 -23.26 -5.47
N ILE A 92 9.66 -21.96 -5.77
CA ILE A 92 8.44 -21.26 -6.17
C ILE A 92 7.86 -21.83 -7.48
N THR A 93 8.70 -22.42 -8.32
CA THR A 93 8.26 -23.10 -9.54
C THR A 93 7.43 -24.35 -9.29
N LEU A 94 7.43 -24.89 -8.05
CA LEU A 94 6.59 -26.02 -7.65
C LEU A 94 5.14 -25.58 -7.35
N MET A 95 4.89 -24.28 -7.20
CA MET A 95 3.52 -23.78 -6.96
C MET A 95 2.66 -23.91 -8.22
N PRO A 96 1.50 -24.60 -8.13
CA PRO A 96 0.57 -24.67 -9.23
C PRO A 96 0.08 -23.28 -9.66
N TYR A 97 -0.05 -23.05 -10.94
CA TYR A 97 -0.55 -21.77 -11.49
C TYR A 97 -1.91 -21.36 -10.90
N THR A 98 -2.78 -22.33 -10.62
CA THR A 98 -4.09 -22.10 -10.00
C THR A 98 -4.01 -21.41 -8.64
N VAL A 99 -3.00 -21.76 -7.83
CA VAL A 99 -2.76 -21.13 -6.51
C VAL A 99 -2.34 -19.67 -6.70
N ILE A 100 -1.39 -19.41 -7.59
CA ILE A 100 -0.93 -18.05 -7.90
C ILE A 100 -2.08 -17.20 -8.45
N SER A 101 -2.86 -17.73 -9.39
CA SER A 101 -4.00 -17.03 -9.98
C SER A 101 -5.09 -16.73 -8.95
N GLY A 102 -5.40 -17.70 -8.07
CA GLY A 102 -6.37 -17.50 -6.99
C GLY A 102 -5.91 -16.46 -5.98
N PHE A 103 -4.64 -16.49 -5.60
CA PHE A 103 -4.03 -15.50 -4.72
C PHE A 103 -4.11 -14.08 -5.31
N MET A 104 -3.69 -13.90 -6.57
CA MET A 104 -3.74 -12.59 -7.25
C MET A 104 -5.18 -12.08 -7.40
N SER A 105 -6.13 -12.96 -7.71
CA SER A 105 -7.55 -12.59 -7.82
C SER A 105 -8.12 -12.17 -6.46
N GLY A 106 -7.76 -12.89 -5.40
CA GLY A 106 -8.15 -12.55 -4.03
C GLY A 106 -7.65 -11.18 -3.59
N ILE A 107 -6.38 -10.88 -3.89
CA ILE A 107 -5.79 -9.57 -3.63
C ILE A 107 -6.49 -8.47 -4.42
N GLY A 108 -6.74 -8.70 -5.72
CA GLY A 108 -7.48 -7.74 -6.55
C GLY A 108 -8.85 -7.42 -5.95
N LEU A 109 -9.57 -8.43 -5.46
CA LEU A 109 -10.87 -8.23 -4.80
C LEU A 109 -10.74 -7.44 -3.49
N ILE A 110 -9.74 -7.75 -2.66
CA ILE A 110 -9.45 -7.02 -1.42
C ILE A 110 -9.17 -5.54 -1.73
N LEU A 111 -8.34 -5.26 -2.73
CA LEU A 111 -8.02 -3.89 -3.13
C LEU A 111 -9.26 -3.13 -3.64
N ILE A 112 -10.12 -3.77 -4.43
CA ILE A 112 -11.38 -3.15 -4.87
C ILE A 112 -12.25 -2.77 -3.67
N ILE A 113 -12.40 -3.67 -2.69
CA ILE A 113 -13.19 -3.41 -1.49
C ILE A 113 -12.59 -2.25 -0.67
N LEU A 114 -11.28 -2.24 -0.47
CA LEU A 114 -10.59 -1.19 0.29
C LEU A 114 -10.60 0.17 -0.43
N GLN A 115 -10.60 0.18 -1.75
CA GLN A 115 -10.63 1.44 -2.53
C GLN A 115 -12.05 1.97 -2.77
N PHE A 116 -13.07 1.21 -2.39
CA PHE A 116 -14.46 1.63 -2.56
C PHE A 116 -14.79 2.91 -1.78
N GLY A 117 -14.35 3.00 -0.53
CA GLY A 117 -14.52 4.21 0.29
C GLY A 117 -13.78 5.44 -0.28
N PRO A 118 -12.47 5.38 -0.51
CA PRO A 118 -11.70 6.47 -1.11
C PRO A 118 -12.21 6.92 -2.48
N LEU A 119 -12.66 5.99 -3.33
CA LEU A 119 -13.27 6.33 -4.63
C LEU A 119 -14.51 7.22 -4.48
N LEU A 120 -15.26 7.05 -3.39
CA LEU A 120 -16.46 7.81 -3.06
C LEU A 120 -16.16 8.98 -2.09
N GLY A 121 -14.88 9.34 -1.91
CA GLY A 121 -14.46 10.47 -1.09
C GLY A 121 -14.55 10.25 0.41
N THR A 122 -14.71 9.00 0.86
CA THR A 122 -14.74 8.64 2.29
C THR A 122 -13.45 7.97 2.72
N ALA A 123 -12.99 8.26 3.93
CA ALA A 123 -11.82 7.55 4.48
C ALA A 123 -12.15 6.08 4.75
N ASN A 124 -11.14 5.22 4.56
CA ASN A 124 -11.29 3.81 4.94
C ASN A 124 -11.48 3.66 6.45
N PRO A 125 -12.46 2.86 6.89
CA PRO A 125 -12.62 2.56 8.30
C PRO A 125 -11.42 1.77 8.83
N LYS A 126 -11.03 2.07 10.06
CA LYS A 126 -10.01 1.27 10.76
C LYS A 126 -10.59 -0.14 11.01
N GLY A 127 -9.86 -1.18 10.60
CA GLY A 127 -10.32 -2.57 10.79
C GLY A 127 -10.29 -3.43 9.51
N GLY A 128 -9.70 -2.93 8.42
CA GLY A 128 -9.43 -3.70 7.21
C GLY A 128 -10.67 -4.00 6.36
N VAL A 129 -10.62 -5.11 5.63
CA VAL A 129 -11.62 -5.49 4.61
C VAL A 129 -13.03 -5.68 5.20
N ILE A 130 -13.12 -6.30 6.38
CA ILE A 130 -14.42 -6.57 7.04
C ILE A 130 -15.09 -5.27 7.44
N ALA A 131 -14.33 -4.35 8.03
CA ALA A 131 -14.84 -3.04 8.40
C ALA A 131 -15.24 -2.21 7.17
N ALA A 132 -14.50 -2.30 6.07
CA ALA A 132 -14.84 -1.64 4.81
C ALA A 132 -16.17 -2.16 4.24
N LEU A 133 -16.40 -3.48 4.26
CA LEU A 133 -17.67 -4.09 3.83
C LEU A 133 -18.84 -3.69 4.72
N GLN A 134 -18.65 -3.68 6.03
CA GLN A 134 -19.70 -3.28 6.99
C GLN A 134 -20.10 -1.81 6.84
N ASN A 135 -19.15 -0.96 6.49
CA ASN A 135 -19.39 0.47 6.27
C ASN A 135 -19.84 0.81 4.83
N ALA A 136 -19.81 -0.14 3.90
CA ALA A 136 -20.23 0.12 2.52
C ALA A 136 -21.65 0.73 2.39
N PRO A 137 -22.68 0.31 3.15
CA PRO A 137 -23.98 0.94 3.09
C PRO A 137 -23.99 2.41 3.55
N THR A 138 -23.20 2.74 4.58
CA THR A 138 -23.07 4.13 5.08
C THR A 138 -22.29 5.02 4.12
N VAL A 139 -21.30 4.48 3.42
CA VAL A 139 -20.60 5.16 2.35
C VAL A 139 -21.53 5.50 1.20
N LEU A 140 -22.39 4.56 0.79
CA LEU A 140 -23.40 4.77 -0.26
C LEU A 140 -24.46 5.78 0.13
N SER A 141 -24.89 5.84 1.38
CA SER A 141 -25.88 6.82 1.85
C SER A 141 -25.34 8.25 1.91
N ASN A 142 -24.01 8.42 2.02
CA ASN A 142 -23.33 9.71 2.14
C ASN A 142 -22.63 10.17 0.84
N LEU A 143 -23.12 9.76 -0.32
CA LEU A 143 -22.52 10.05 -1.63
C LEU A 143 -22.55 11.55 -2.02
N SER A 144 -23.41 12.34 -1.43
CA SER A 144 -23.71 13.69 -1.94
C SER A 144 -22.63 14.77 -1.74
N PRO A 145 -21.72 14.75 -0.76
CA PRO A 145 -20.75 15.83 -0.60
C PRO A 145 -19.51 15.75 -1.51
N ASN A 146 -19.18 14.59 -2.07
CA ASN A 146 -17.87 14.37 -2.68
C ASN A 146 -17.93 14.05 -4.20
N ILE A 147 -18.81 14.72 -4.93
CA ILE A 147 -19.00 14.49 -6.39
C ILE A 147 -17.69 14.71 -7.17
N GLY A 148 -16.85 15.67 -6.77
CA GLY A 148 -15.57 15.94 -7.41
C GLY A 148 -14.60 14.77 -7.35
N GLU A 149 -14.48 14.11 -6.19
CA GLU A 149 -13.62 12.95 -5.98
C GLU A 149 -14.12 11.74 -6.80
N VAL A 150 -15.45 11.53 -6.84
CA VAL A 150 -16.06 10.46 -7.65
C VAL A 150 -15.79 10.68 -9.14
N ILE A 151 -15.95 11.91 -9.63
CA ILE A 151 -15.67 12.25 -11.04
C ILE A 151 -14.21 11.99 -11.38
N LEU A 152 -13.28 12.44 -10.54
CA LEU A 152 -11.85 12.23 -10.75
C LEU A 152 -11.48 10.74 -10.71
N GLY A 153 -12.05 9.97 -9.78
CA GLY A 153 -11.85 8.54 -9.69
C GLY A 153 -12.37 7.78 -10.92
N LEU A 154 -13.58 8.09 -11.37
CA LEU A 154 -14.16 7.51 -12.59
C LEU A 154 -13.38 7.92 -13.83
N LEU A 155 -12.90 9.16 -13.90
CA LEU A 155 -12.05 9.62 -15.00
C LEU A 155 -10.72 8.87 -15.03
N ALA A 156 -10.08 8.65 -13.87
CA ALA A 156 -8.87 7.85 -13.78
C ALA A 156 -9.09 6.42 -14.28
N VAL A 157 -10.18 5.76 -13.86
CA VAL A 157 -10.56 4.43 -14.34
C VAL A 157 -10.83 4.45 -15.84
N ALA A 158 -11.54 5.45 -16.35
CA ALA A 158 -11.81 5.58 -17.79
C ALA A 158 -10.51 5.73 -18.59
N VAL A 159 -9.55 6.53 -18.14
CA VAL A 159 -8.24 6.67 -18.78
C VAL A 159 -7.51 5.33 -18.84
N LEU A 160 -7.50 4.56 -17.74
CA LEU A 160 -6.84 3.25 -17.68
C LEU A 160 -7.39 2.26 -18.71
N PHE A 161 -8.71 2.22 -18.90
CA PHE A 161 -9.36 1.26 -19.78
C PHE A 161 -9.48 1.75 -21.24
N LEU A 162 -9.84 3.01 -21.45
CA LEU A 162 -10.14 3.57 -22.77
C LEU A 162 -8.91 4.05 -23.54
N MET A 163 -7.73 4.15 -22.89
CA MET A 163 -6.51 4.63 -23.54
C MET A 163 -6.15 3.76 -24.76
N PRO A 164 -5.89 4.37 -25.92
CA PRO A 164 -5.55 3.63 -27.15
C PRO A 164 -4.25 2.82 -27.00
N SER A 165 -4.22 1.62 -27.58
CA SER A 165 -3.06 0.71 -27.52
C SER A 165 -1.76 1.32 -28.06
N LYS A 166 -1.85 2.27 -28.98
CA LYS A 166 -0.69 2.99 -29.52
C LYS A 166 -0.03 3.89 -28.45
N LEU A 167 -0.85 4.54 -27.63
CA LEU A 167 -0.38 5.45 -26.59
C LEU A 167 0.15 4.67 -25.38
N LYS A 168 -0.46 3.52 -25.04
CA LYS A 168 0.00 2.61 -23.97
C LYS A 168 1.44 2.10 -24.17
N LYS A 169 1.93 2.08 -25.42
CA LYS A 169 3.31 1.67 -25.71
C LYS A 169 4.36 2.75 -25.43
N VAL A 170 3.94 4.01 -25.41
CA VAL A 170 4.85 5.17 -25.22
C VAL A 170 4.79 5.67 -23.78
N VAL A 171 3.59 5.75 -23.20
CA VAL A 171 3.40 6.27 -21.85
C VAL A 171 2.49 5.30 -21.06
N PRO A 172 2.88 4.92 -19.83
CA PRO A 172 2.04 4.09 -18.98
C PRO A 172 0.70 4.79 -18.68
N PRO A 173 -0.46 4.09 -18.82
CA PRO A 173 -1.77 4.67 -18.57
C PRO A 173 -1.92 5.27 -17.17
N GLN A 174 -1.25 4.68 -16.19
CA GLN A 174 -1.24 5.13 -14.80
C GLN A 174 -0.65 6.54 -14.66
N LEU A 175 0.45 6.84 -15.36
CA LEU A 175 1.04 8.19 -15.36
C LEU A 175 0.13 9.22 -16.01
N VAL A 176 -0.54 8.85 -17.11
CA VAL A 176 -1.49 9.74 -17.78
C VAL A 176 -2.69 10.02 -16.87
N ALA A 177 -3.22 9.00 -16.19
CA ALA A 177 -4.30 9.16 -15.24
C ALA A 177 -3.86 10.05 -14.05
N LEU A 178 -2.70 9.79 -13.46
CA LEU A 178 -2.17 10.56 -12.34
C LEU A 178 -1.99 12.04 -12.70
N ILE A 179 -1.21 12.32 -13.75
CA ILE A 179 -0.93 13.69 -14.18
C ILE A 179 -2.21 14.39 -14.64
N GLY A 180 -3.03 13.71 -15.45
CA GLY A 180 -4.27 14.27 -15.99
C GLY A 180 -5.29 14.62 -14.88
N CYS A 181 -5.54 13.68 -13.98
CA CYS A 181 -6.46 13.93 -12.86
C CYS A 181 -5.91 15.00 -11.90
N THR A 182 -4.61 15.05 -11.65
CA THR A 182 -3.99 16.09 -10.82
C THR A 182 -4.16 17.48 -11.46
N LEU A 183 -3.89 17.62 -12.76
CA LEU A 183 -4.09 18.87 -13.47
C LEU A 183 -5.56 19.31 -13.45
N ILE A 184 -6.48 18.38 -13.73
CA ILE A 184 -7.91 18.67 -13.67
C ILE A 184 -8.32 19.08 -12.26
N SER A 185 -7.83 18.39 -11.22
CA SER A 185 -8.08 18.73 -9.83
C SER A 185 -7.63 20.16 -9.52
N VAL A 186 -6.42 20.54 -9.90
CA VAL A 186 -5.85 21.87 -9.61
C VAL A 186 -6.59 22.97 -10.39
N PHE A 187 -6.89 22.75 -11.69
CA PHE A 187 -7.47 23.80 -12.53
C PHE A 187 -8.98 23.97 -12.36
N PHE A 188 -9.71 22.87 -12.18
CA PHE A 188 -11.17 22.90 -12.13
C PHE A 188 -11.74 22.84 -10.71
N PHE A 189 -11.03 22.23 -9.79
CA PHE A 189 -11.49 22.00 -8.42
C PHE A 189 -10.63 22.71 -7.37
N GLY A 190 -9.78 23.66 -7.76
CA GLY A 190 -8.84 24.33 -6.85
C GLY A 190 -9.47 25.06 -5.65
N ASN A 191 -10.79 25.32 -5.68
CA ASN A 191 -11.57 25.87 -4.57
C ASN A 191 -12.57 24.85 -3.97
N ALA A 192 -12.61 23.63 -4.46
CA ALA A 192 -13.48 22.58 -3.92
C ALA A 192 -12.75 21.87 -2.76
N GLU A 193 -13.52 21.41 -1.77
CA GLU A 193 -13.00 20.62 -0.65
C GLU A 193 -12.66 19.19 -1.10
N ILE A 194 -11.70 19.04 -2.03
CA ILE A 194 -11.16 17.75 -2.42
C ILE A 194 -10.10 17.37 -1.41
N LYS A 195 -10.18 16.14 -0.89
CA LYS A 195 -9.16 15.60 0.01
C LYS A 195 -7.86 15.39 -0.75
N THR A 196 -6.88 16.22 -0.43
CA THR A 196 -5.52 16.11 -0.93
C THR A 196 -4.65 15.34 0.06
N ILE A 197 -3.53 14.80 -0.44
CA ILE A 197 -2.51 14.23 0.44
C ILE A 197 -2.02 15.34 1.38
N PRO A 198 -2.01 15.12 2.71
CA PRO A 198 -1.56 16.14 3.64
C PRO A 198 -0.11 16.54 3.37
N GLU A 199 0.21 17.79 3.59
CA GLU A 199 1.58 18.28 3.49
C GLU A 199 2.47 17.49 4.47
N PHE A 200 3.53 16.91 3.95
CA PHE A 200 4.52 16.20 4.74
C PHE A 200 5.90 16.84 4.55
N SER A 201 6.61 17.00 5.65
CA SER A 201 8.00 17.46 5.57
C SER A 201 8.86 16.34 4.96
N ALA A 202 9.55 16.66 3.86
CA ALA A 202 10.50 15.75 3.22
C ALA A 202 11.82 15.64 4.01
N GLY A 203 11.73 15.64 5.35
CA GLY A 203 12.89 15.44 6.23
C GLY A 203 13.48 14.04 6.09
N LEU A 204 14.77 13.91 6.36
CA LEU A 204 15.40 12.60 6.45
C LEU A 204 14.76 11.78 7.59
N PRO A 205 14.50 10.48 7.38
CA PRO A 205 13.95 9.64 8.42
C PRO A 205 14.90 9.57 9.62
N SER A 206 14.37 9.79 10.82
CA SER A 206 15.11 9.61 12.06
C SER A 206 15.17 8.14 12.44
N LEU A 207 16.33 7.69 12.94
CA LEU A 207 16.46 6.35 13.47
C LEU A 207 15.76 6.29 14.84
N VAL A 208 14.65 5.57 14.91
CA VAL A 208 13.93 5.32 16.17
C VAL A 208 14.18 3.90 16.61
N MET A 209 14.76 3.71 17.79
CA MET A 209 14.94 2.40 18.40
C MET A 209 13.66 2.03 19.17
N PRO A 210 12.94 0.98 18.75
CA PRO A 210 11.74 0.56 19.46
C PRO A 210 12.10 -0.10 20.79
N THR A 211 11.34 0.20 21.83
CA THR A 211 11.37 -0.52 23.11
C THR A 211 10.24 -1.54 23.12
N PHE A 212 10.55 -2.80 23.40
CA PHE A 212 9.57 -3.88 23.42
C PHE A 212 9.87 -4.88 24.53
N THR A 213 8.84 -5.59 25.00
CA THR A 213 8.94 -6.66 25.99
C THR A 213 9.18 -8.02 25.32
N VAL A 214 9.62 -9.01 26.09
CA VAL A 214 9.90 -10.36 25.59
C VAL A 214 8.66 -11.01 24.95
N ASP A 215 7.48 -10.78 25.53
CA ASP A 215 6.21 -11.32 24.99
C ASP A 215 5.86 -10.72 23.63
N GLN A 216 6.16 -9.43 23.45
CA GLN A 216 5.94 -8.74 22.18
C GLN A 216 6.88 -9.26 21.09
N VAL A 217 8.10 -9.66 21.41
CA VAL A 217 9.07 -10.23 20.46
C VAL A 217 8.51 -11.49 19.78
N GLN A 218 7.84 -12.36 20.51
CA GLN A 218 7.25 -13.56 19.92
C GLN A 218 6.20 -13.22 18.87
N ILE A 219 5.32 -12.26 19.14
CA ILE A 219 4.30 -11.80 18.20
C ILE A 219 4.97 -11.18 16.96
N MET A 220 5.98 -10.33 17.17
CA MET A 220 6.71 -9.67 16.09
C MET A 220 7.45 -10.65 15.18
N ILE A 221 8.01 -11.73 15.73
CA ILE A 221 8.65 -12.79 14.94
C ILE A 221 7.61 -13.51 14.08
N VAL A 222 6.47 -13.88 14.63
CA VAL A 222 5.41 -14.57 13.88
C VAL A 222 4.88 -13.69 12.75
N ASP A 223 4.53 -12.44 13.08
CA ASP A 223 4.03 -11.48 12.09
C ASP A 223 5.11 -11.15 11.02
N GLY A 224 6.40 -11.09 11.42
CA GLY A 224 7.54 -10.90 10.52
C GLY A 224 7.78 -12.08 9.58
N LEU A 225 7.62 -13.32 10.06
CA LEU A 225 7.69 -14.50 9.21
C LEU A 225 6.55 -14.54 8.20
N VAL A 226 5.32 -14.24 8.64
CA VAL A 226 4.15 -14.17 7.75
C VAL A 226 4.38 -13.11 6.67
N LEU A 227 4.84 -11.92 7.05
CA LEU A 227 5.12 -10.84 6.11
C LEU A 227 6.26 -11.19 5.14
N GLY A 228 7.29 -11.90 5.62
CA GLY A 228 8.44 -12.31 4.82
C GLY A 228 8.17 -13.48 3.87
N MET A 229 7.07 -14.23 4.07
CA MET A 229 6.63 -15.31 3.17
C MET A 229 5.71 -14.81 2.05
N LEU A 230 5.15 -13.62 2.15
CA LEU A 230 4.33 -12.97 1.13
C LEU A 230 5.19 -12.33 0.05
#